data_f03dfa02d2a3f196bd6cf41fc608f061
#
_entry.id   f03dfa02d2a3f196bd6cf41fc608f061
#
_cell.length_a   1.000
_cell.length_b   1.000
_cell.length_c   1.000
_cell.angle_alpha   90.00
_cell.angle_beta   90.00
_cell.angle_gamma   90.00
#
_symmetry.space_group_name_H-M   'P 1'
#
loop_
_entity.id
_entity.type
_entity.pdbx_description
1 polymer ?
#
loop_
_entity_poly.entity_id
_entity_poly.type
_entity_poly.pdbx_seq_one_letter_code
_entity_poly.pdbx_strand_id
1 'polypeptide(L)'
;MSNNLKELTKAHHDSAERTEFADMLMSGQISPKLYQEYLHAQLQNYMVLESAVDVPMELEPIFRSTLIEDDLQELENLFNLEEIEDNLPSTVEYNHHIQTLLEDENNNGLLAHLYVRHFGDAHGGQMIKKHVPGAGTMYEFEDRPGLIKGVRELLNDDMADEAKICFEYAERLFHELMERYQENPEEYLPESALLAQANGYLDEYE
;
A
#
# COMPACT_ATOMS: atom_id res chain seq x y z
N MET A 1 0.25 -18.96 22.88
CA MET A 1 1.45 -18.22 23.42
C MET A 1 1.39 -16.83 22.85
N SER A 2 1.71 -15.78 23.63
CA SER A 2 1.78 -14.44 23.03
C SER A 2 3.04 -14.40 22.17
N ASN A 3 2.91 -14.05 20.89
CA ASN A 3 4.07 -13.83 20.02
C ASN A 3 4.65 -12.42 20.27
N ASN A 4 5.97 -12.28 20.05
CA ASN A 4 6.68 -11.01 20.17
C ASN A 4 6.92 -10.37 18.79
N LEU A 5 6.23 -10.82 17.75
CA LEU A 5 6.48 -10.42 16.36
C LEU A 5 6.50 -8.90 16.19
N LYS A 6 5.59 -8.19 16.86
CA LYS A 6 5.55 -6.72 16.85
C LYS A 6 6.86 -6.09 17.37
N GLU A 7 7.40 -6.60 18.46
CA GLU A 7 8.67 -6.08 19.03
C GLU A 7 9.87 -6.44 18.14
N LEU A 8 9.86 -7.65 17.55
CA LEU A 8 10.93 -8.13 16.69
C LEU A 8 11.01 -7.36 15.37
N THR A 9 9.89 -6.77 14.91
CA THR A 9 9.78 -6.01 13.65
C THR A 9 9.70 -4.50 13.86
N LYS A 10 9.70 -4.03 15.13
CA LYS A 10 9.44 -2.62 15.47
C LYS A 10 10.36 -1.64 14.72
N ALA A 11 11.64 -1.94 14.61
CA ALA A 11 12.60 -1.03 13.97
C ALA A 11 12.28 -0.83 12.47
N HIS A 12 11.84 -1.89 11.76
CA HIS A 12 11.46 -1.83 10.35
C HIS A 12 10.12 -1.10 10.16
N HIS A 13 9.17 -1.35 11.06
CA HIS A 13 7.91 -0.61 11.09
C HIS A 13 8.17 0.90 11.29
N ASP A 14 8.96 1.27 12.30
CA ASP A 14 9.31 2.66 12.58
C ASP A 14 10.08 3.33 11.40
N SER A 15 10.86 2.55 10.62
CA SER A 15 11.55 3.01 9.43
C SER A 15 10.57 3.31 8.29
N ALA A 16 9.67 2.37 7.99
CA ALA A 16 8.68 2.53 6.93
C ALA A 16 7.73 3.74 7.19
N GLU A 17 7.32 3.95 8.45
CA GLU A 17 6.48 5.09 8.83
C GLU A 17 7.17 6.45 8.71
N ARG A 18 8.51 6.51 8.67
CA ARG A 18 9.29 7.76 8.56
C ARG A 18 9.68 8.10 7.14
N THR A 19 9.24 7.36 6.15
CA THR A 19 9.48 7.69 4.75
C THR A 19 8.69 8.93 4.35
N GLU A 20 9.22 9.70 3.42
CA GLU A 20 8.55 10.90 2.90
C GLU A 20 7.18 10.57 2.29
N PHE A 21 7.07 9.42 1.63
CA PHE A 21 5.79 8.94 1.07
C PHE A 21 4.75 8.66 2.18
N ALA A 22 5.14 8.01 3.27
CA ALA A 22 4.25 7.76 4.40
C ALA A 22 3.75 9.08 5.04
N ASP A 23 4.63 10.07 5.19
CA ASP A 23 4.27 11.42 5.65
C ASP A 23 3.27 12.09 4.70
N MET A 24 3.45 11.93 3.37
CA MET A 24 2.54 12.47 2.36
C MET A 24 1.16 11.82 2.43
N LEU A 25 1.07 10.49 2.60
CA LEU A 25 -0.20 9.78 2.82
C LEU A 25 -0.92 10.27 4.09
N MET A 26 -0.17 10.49 5.17
CA MET A 26 -0.74 10.86 6.47
C MET A 26 -1.14 12.33 6.56
N SER A 27 -0.49 13.21 5.80
CA SER A 27 -0.74 14.67 5.82
C SER A 27 -1.85 15.12 4.87
N GLY A 28 -2.29 14.26 3.95
CA GLY A 28 -3.24 14.62 2.89
C GLY A 28 -2.64 15.48 1.78
N GLN A 29 -1.33 15.47 1.64
CA GLN A 29 -0.62 16.18 0.58
C GLN A 29 -0.41 15.33 -0.68
N ILE A 30 -0.86 14.08 -0.65
CA ILE A 30 -0.74 13.18 -1.79
C ILE A 30 -1.68 13.62 -2.92
N SER A 31 -1.13 13.75 -4.14
CA SER A 31 -1.95 14.03 -5.32
C SER A 31 -2.77 12.82 -5.75
N PRO A 32 -3.90 13.00 -6.45
CA PRO A 32 -4.70 11.88 -6.97
C PRO A 32 -3.88 10.93 -7.87
N LYS A 33 -3.01 11.45 -8.73
CA LYS A 33 -2.16 10.63 -9.61
C LYS A 33 -1.14 9.80 -8.82
N LEU A 34 -0.46 10.39 -7.84
CA LEU A 34 0.51 9.65 -7.02
C LEU A 34 -0.20 8.58 -6.17
N TYR A 35 -1.41 8.88 -5.68
CA TYR A 35 -2.21 7.92 -4.95
C TYR A 35 -2.72 6.79 -5.86
N GLN A 36 -3.05 7.08 -7.12
CA GLN A 36 -3.37 6.07 -8.13
C GLN A 36 -2.19 5.12 -8.37
N GLU A 37 -0.98 5.63 -8.55
CA GLU A 37 0.23 4.80 -8.73
C GLU A 37 0.48 3.90 -7.50
N TYR A 38 0.27 4.45 -6.31
CA TYR A 38 0.34 3.67 -5.07
C TYR A 38 -0.72 2.56 -5.02
N LEU A 39 -2.00 2.88 -5.30
CA LEU A 39 -3.08 1.89 -5.30
C LEU A 39 -2.87 0.81 -6.36
N HIS A 40 -2.39 1.18 -7.56
CA HIS A 40 -2.06 0.21 -8.60
C HIS A 40 -0.99 -0.79 -8.14
N ALA A 41 0.11 -0.31 -7.56
CA ALA A 41 1.16 -1.16 -7.00
C ALA A 41 0.63 -2.04 -5.84
N GLN A 42 -0.19 -1.48 -4.96
CA GLN A 42 -0.83 -2.23 -3.88
C GLN A 42 -1.75 -3.31 -4.41
N LEU A 43 -2.58 -3.02 -5.42
CA LEU A 43 -3.47 -4.00 -6.04
C LEU A 43 -2.69 -5.23 -6.51
N GLN A 44 -1.61 -5.03 -7.27
CA GLN A 44 -0.77 -6.13 -7.76
C GLN A 44 -0.17 -6.95 -6.62
N ASN A 45 0.34 -6.28 -5.59
CA ASN A 45 0.94 -6.92 -4.42
C ASN A 45 -0.07 -7.73 -3.61
N TYR A 46 -1.27 -7.19 -3.42
CA TYR A 46 -2.33 -7.84 -2.64
C TYR A 46 -2.94 -9.01 -3.40
N MET A 47 -3.21 -8.88 -4.70
CA MET A 47 -3.73 -9.97 -5.52
C MET A 47 -2.83 -11.21 -5.46
N VAL A 48 -1.51 -11.03 -5.60
CA VAL A 48 -0.56 -12.15 -5.55
C VAL A 48 -0.50 -12.76 -4.15
N LEU A 49 -0.40 -11.94 -3.10
CA LEU A 49 -0.35 -12.41 -1.72
C LEU A 49 -1.63 -13.13 -1.29
N GLU A 50 -2.79 -12.52 -1.55
CA GLU A 50 -4.09 -13.06 -1.15
C GLU A 50 -4.46 -14.34 -1.89
N SER A 51 -3.95 -14.53 -3.12
CA SER A 51 -4.09 -15.78 -3.87
C SER A 51 -3.16 -16.90 -3.39
N ALA A 52 -2.05 -16.54 -2.71
CA ALA A 52 -1.01 -17.48 -2.29
C ALA A 52 -1.16 -17.93 -0.83
N VAL A 53 -1.59 -17.02 0.06
CA VAL A 53 -1.65 -17.28 1.50
C VAL A 53 -2.84 -18.17 1.86
N ASP A 54 -2.59 -19.20 2.67
CA ASP A 54 -3.66 -20.05 3.21
C ASP A 54 -4.10 -19.55 4.59
N VAL A 55 -5.35 -19.12 4.67
CA VAL A 55 -6.02 -18.67 5.90
C VAL A 55 -7.39 -19.34 6.04
N PRO A 56 -7.89 -19.54 7.28
CA PRO A 56 -9.26 -19.97 7.49
C PRO A 56 -10.27 -19.04 6.79
N MET A 57 -11.33 -19.61 6.19
CA MET A 57 -12.34 -18.90 5.42
C MET A 57 -12.97 -17.71 6.21
N GLU A 58 -13.14 -17.86 7.52
CA GLU A 58 -13.65 -16.82 8.41
C GLU A 58 -12.73 -15.60 8.52
N LEU A 59 -11.46 -15.71 8.09
CA LEU A 59 -10.49 -14.61 8.07
C LEU A 59 -10.31 -13.98 6.69
N GLU A 60 -10.83 -14.57 5.62
CA GLU A 60 -10.80 -13.99 4.26
C GLU A 60 -11.34 -12.55 4.19
N PRO A 61 -12.31 -12.10 5.02
CA PRO A 61 -12.74 -10.71 5.02
C PRO A 61 -11.64 -9.70 5.39
N ILE A 62 -10.41 -10.14 5.75
CA ILE A 62 -9.23 -9.28 5.86
C ILE A 62 -8.65 -8.89 4.51
N PHE A 63 -8.92 -9.63 3.45
CA PHE A 63 -8.41 -9.37 2.09
C PHE A 63 -8.92 -8.05 1.53
N ARG A 64 -8.07 -7.34 0.80
CA ARG A 64 -8.30 -5.97 0.36
C ARG A 64 -8.26 -5.79 -1.16
N SER A 65 -7.76 -6.76 -1.92
CA SER A 65 -7.55 -6.58 -3.37
C SER A 65 -8.78 -6.05 -4.11
N THR A 66 -9.97 -6.62 -3.88
CA THR A 66 -11.22 -6.14 -4.49
C THR A 66 -11.56 -4.70 -4.11
N LEU A 67 -11.35 -4.30 -2.84
CA LEU A 67 -11.61 -2.94 -2.37
C LEU A 67 -10.58 -1.95 -2.90
N ILE A 68 -9.33 -2.37 -3.10
CA ILE A 68 -8.30 -1.56 -3.75
C ILE A 68 -8.67 -1.33 -5.22
N GLU A 69 -9.18 -2.35 -5.92
CA GLU A 69 -9.66 -2.23 -7.30
C GLU A 69 -10.83 -1.25 -7.41
N ASP A 70 -11.79 -1.32 -6.48
CA ASP A 70 -12.92 -0.38 -6.41
C ASP A 70 -12.44 1.07 -6.16
N ASP A 71 -11.53 1.28 -5.20
CA ASP A 71 -10.96 2.60 -4.89
C ASP A 71 -10.16 3.15 -6.09
N LEU A 72 -9.42 2.30 -6.81
CA LEU A 72 -8.66 2.67 -8.00
C LEU A 72 -9.59 3.14 -9.12
N GLN A 73 -10.65 2.37 -9.40
CA GLN A 73 -11.64 2.73 -10.42
C GLN A 73 -12.39 4.02 -10.05
N GLU A 74 -12.74 4.21 -8.77
CA GLU A 74 -13.34 5.47 -8.30
C GLU A 74 -12.40 6.66 -8.58
N LEU A 75 -11.11 6.53 -8.23
CA LEU A 75 -10.13 7.58 -8.38
C LEU A 75 -9.94 7.99 -9.85
N GLU A 76 -9.82 7.02 -10.75
CA GLU A 76 -9.70 7.23 -12.20
C GLU A 76 -10.91 8.00 -12.75
N ASN A 77 -12.12 7.64 -12.32
CA ASN A 77 -13.34 8.34 -12.72
C ASN A 77 -13.46 9.76 -12.13
N LEU A 78 -13.12 9.94 -10.84
CA LEU A 78 -13.25 11.23 -10.16
C LEU A 78 -12.27 12.29 -10.70
N PHE A 79 -11.06 11.87 -11.05
CA PHE A 79 -9.97 12.76 -11.45
C PHE A 79 -9.60 12.67 -12.93
N ASN A 80 -10.36 11.88 -13.71
CA ASN A 80 -10.12 11.64 -15.14
C ASN A 80 -8.67 11.19 -15.42
N LEU A 81 -8.18 10.23 -14.62
CA LEU A 81 -6.84 9.69 -14.76
C LEU A 81 -6.85 8.54 -15.77
N GLU A 82 -5.76 8.39 -16.50
CA GLU A 82 -5.56 7.26 -17.41
C GLU A 82 -5.20 6.00 -16.60
N GLU A 83 -5.62 4.84 -17.08
CA GLU A 83 -5.26 3.55 -16.47
C GLU A 83 -3.75 3.33 -16.55
N ILE A 84 -3.17 2.74 -15.48
CA ILE A 84 -1.75 2.43 -15.39
C ILE A 84 -1.54 1.00 -15.89
N GLU A 85 -0.74 0.84 -16.95
CA GLU A 85 -0.44 -0.47 -17.53
C GLU A 85 0.84 -1.12 -16.96
N ASP A 86 1.83 -0.29 -16.57
CA ASP A 86 3.15 -0.74 -16.17
C ASP A 86 3.30 -0.90 -14.66
N ASN A 87 3.87 -2.02 -14.23
CA ASN A 87 4.22 -2.25 -12.83
C ASN A 87 5.56 -1.62 -12.45
N LEU A 88 5.65 -1.11 -11.23
CA LEU A 88 6.91 -0.66 -10.64
C LEU A 88 7.89 -1.83 -10.46
N PRO A 89 9.20 -1.64 -10.65
CA PRO A 89 10.22 -2.65 -10.39
C PRO A 89 10.10 -3.30 -9.00
N SER A 90 9.88 -2.51 -7.95
CA SER A 90 9.67 -3.02 -6.58
C SER A 90 8.45 -3.94 -6.47
N THR A 91 7.37 -3.64 -7.21
CA THR A 91 6.17 -4.47 -7.29
C THR A 91 6.45 -5.80 -7.97
N VAL A 92 7.18 -5.78 -9.10
CA VAL A 92 7.55 -7.00 -9.84
C VAL A 92 8.41 -7.92 -8.97
N GLU A 93 9.41 -7.36 -8.28
CA GLU A 93 10.29 -8.12 -7.39
C GLU A 93 9.54 -8.70 -6.19
N TYR A 94 8.64 -7.91 -5.57
CA TYR A 94 7.78 -8.40 -4.50
C TYR A 94 6.91 -9.57 -4.95
N ASN A 95 6.25 -9.45 -6.09
CA ASN A 95 5.37 -10.50 -6.62
C ASN A 95 6.15 -11.78 -6.91
N HIS A 96 7.37 -11.67 -7.44
CA HIS A 96 8.25 -12.82 -7.63
C HIS A 96 8.64 -13.48 -6.29
N HIS A 97 8.94 -12.67 -5.26
CA HIS A 97 9.24 -13.19 -3.93
C HIS A 97 8.05 -13.96 -3.33
N ILE A 98 6.83 -13.43 -3.42
CA ILE A 98 5.62 -14.13 -2.95
C ILE A 98 5.40 -15.45 -3.71
N GLN A 99 5.62 -15.48 -5.02
CA GLN A 99 5.55 -16.71 -5.79
C GLN A 99 6.60 -17.74 -5.35
N THR A 100 7.82 -17.30 -5.02
CA THR A 100 8.84 -18.20 -4.48
C THR A 100 8.42 -18.81 -3.15
N LEU A 101 7.84 -18.01 -2.25
CA LEU A 101 7.30 -18.53 -0.97
C LEU A 101 6.19 -19.55 -1.19
N LEU A 102 5.34 -19.34 -2.19
CA LEU A 102 4.27 -20.29 -2.55
C LEU A 102 4.85 -21.59 -3.12
N GLU A 103 5.83 -21.52 -4.02
CA GLU A 103 6.51 -22.69 -4.61
C GLU A 103 7.26 -23.51 -3.55
N ASP A 104 7.82 -22.84 -2.54
CA ASP A 104 8.50 -23.46 -1.40
C ASP A 104 7.53 -23.98 -0.32
N GLU A 105 6.21 -23.88 -0.53
CA GLU A 105 5.15 -24.22 0.43
C GLU A 105 5.32 -23.50 1.79
N ASN A 106 5.92 -22.29 1.78
CA ASN A 106 6.21 -21.52 2.98
C ASN A 106 5.03 -20.63 3.40
N ASN A 107 3.95 -21.24 3.90
CA ASN A 107 2.79 -20.46 4.36
C ASN A 107 3.12 -19.56 5.57
N ASN A 108 4.11 -19.90 6.40
CA ASN A 108 4.57 -19.01 7.47
C ASN A 108 5.13 -17.68 6.92
N GLY A 109 5.90 -17.74 5.83
CA GLY A 109 6.38 -16.56 5.13
C GLY A 109 5.23 -15.74 4.56
N LEU A 110 4.27 -16.37 3.89
CA LEU A 110 3.08 -15.70 3.35
C LEU A 110 2.23 -15.04 4.46
N LEU A 111 2.04 -15.69 5.61
CA LEU A 111 1.37 -15.12 6.78
C LEU A 111 2.14 -13.93 7.38
N ALA A 112 3.47 -13.92 7.30
CA ALA A 112 4.27 -12.77 7.73
C ALA A 112 4.00 -11.54 6.84
N HIS A 113 3.88 -11.73 5.53
CA HIS A 113 3.50 -10.67 4.59
C HIS A 113 2.06 -10.18 4.81
N LEU A 114 1.11 -11.10 5.02
CA LEU A 114 -0.27 -10.75 5.37
C LEU A 114 -0.31 -9.92 6.67
N TYR A 115 0.45 -10.32 7.69
CA TYR A 115 0.55 -9.55 8.93
C TYR A 115 1.02 -8.12 8.68
N VAL A 116 2.12 -7.92 7.98
CA VAL A 116 2.70 -6.58 7.78
C VAL A 116 1.74 -5.69 7.01
N ARG A 117 1.24 -6.14 5.86
CA ARG A 117 0.40 -5.34 4.97
C ARG A 117 -1.00 -5.09 5.56
N HIS A 118 -1.74 -6.14 5.83
CA HIS A 118 -3.15 -6.02 6.24
C HIS A 118 -3.30 -5.43 7.65
N PHE A 119 -2.32 -5.63 8.55
CA PHE A 119 -2.36 -4.96 9.85
C PHE A 119 -1.96 -3.50 9.75
N GLY A 120 -1.10 -3.12 8.80
CA GLY A 120 -0.84 -1.73 8.46
C GLY A 120 -2.14 -1.01 8.11
N ASP A 121 -2.93 -1.58 7.19
CA ASP A 121 -4.21 -1.03 6.77
C ASP A 121 -5.25 -1.05 7.91
N ALA A 122 -5.33 -2.15 8.65
CA ALA A 122 -6.29 -2.27 9.74
C ALA A 122 -6.01 -1.31 10.93
N HIS A 123 -4.76 -0.90 11.16
CA HIS A 123 -4.39 0.00 12.25
C HIS A 123 -4.16 1.44 11.77
N GLY A 124 -3.21 1.64 10.85
CA GLY A 124 -2.85 2.96 10.31
C GLY A 124 -3.87 3.50 9.31
N GLY A 125 -4.48 2.62 8.53
CA GLY A 125 -5.40 2.97 7.47
C GLY A 125 -6.59 3.84 7.90
N GLN A 126 -7.04 3.73 9.15
CA GLN A 126 -8.11 4.60 9.68
C GLN A 126 -7.72 6.09 9.75
N MET A 127 -6.42 6.37 9.85
CA MET A 127 -5.91 7.74 9.77
C MET A 127 -5.70 8.15 8.31
N ILE A 128 -5.09 7.27 7.52
CA ILE A 128 -4.82 7.48 6.10
C ILE A 128 -6.11 7.77 5.33
N LYS A 129 -7.17 6.99 5.55
CA LYS A 129 -8.48 7.16 4.91
C LYS A 129 -9.03 8.58 4.94
N LYS A 130 -8.73 9.34 5.99
CA LYS A 130 -9.24 10.71 6.16
C LYS A 130 -8.54 11.74 5.29
N HIS A 131 -7.44 11.35 4.69
CA HIS A 131 -6.50 12.26 4.04
C HIS A 131 -6.23 11.89 2.58
N VAL A 132 -6.61 10.69 2.13
CA VAL A 132 -6.41 10.26 0.75
C VAL A 132 -7.54 10.73 -0.16
N PRO A 133 -7.27 10.91 -1.47
CA PRO A 133 -8.30 11.14 -2.48
C PRO A 133 -9.26 9.93 -2.58
N GLY A 134 -10.56 10.18 -2.85
CA GLY A 134 -11.57 9.12 -2.98
C GLY A 134 -12.11 8.61 -1.64
N ALA A 135 -12.85 7.52 -1.66
CA ALA A 135 -13.53 6.95 -0.51
C ALA A 135 -12.61 6.19 0.45
N GLY A 136 -11.52 5.60 -0.05
CA GLY A 136 -10.57 4.82 0.74
C GLY A 136 -11.23 3.59 1.37
N THR A 137 -12.02 2.86 0.59
CA THR A 137 -12.81 1.71 1.06
C THR A 137 -11.91 0.54 1.47
N MET A 138 -10.71 0.44 0.90
CA MET A 138 -9.71 -0.56 1.30
C MET A 138 -9.38 -0.52 2.81
N TYR A 139 -9.55 0.62 3.46
CA TYR A 139 -9.30 0.79 4.90
C TYR A 139 -10.53 0.50 5.77
N GLU A 140 -11.66 0.07 5.18
CA GLU A 140 -12.87 -0.30 5.92
C GLU A 140 -12.88 -1.80 6.24
N PHE A 141 -13.20 -2.11 7.49
CA PHE A 141 -13.32 -3.49 7.97
C PHE A 141 -14.58 -3.61 8.81
N GLU A 142 -15.48 -4.53 8.45
CA GLU A 142 -16.74 -4.75 9.20
C GLU A 142 -16.49 -5.25 10.63
N ASP A 143 -15.62 -6.26 10.79
CA ASP A 143 -15.19 -6.79 12.10
C ASP A 143 -13.67 -6.73 12.27
N ARG A 144 -13.12 -5.51 12.25
CA ARG A 144 -11.68 -5.31 12.42
C ARG A 144 -11.09 -5.98 13.68
N PRO A 145 -11.72 -5.88 14.88
CA PRO A 145 -11.17 -6.53 16.08
C PRO A 145 -11.15 -8.05 15.98
N GLY A 146 -12.19 -8.66 15.43
CA GLY A 146 -12.28 -10.12 15.22
C GLY A 146 -11.24 -10.62 14.23
N LEU A 147 -11.09 -9.95 13.08
CA LEU A 147 -10.11 -10.28 12.05
C LEU A 147 -8.67 -10.18 12.58
N ILE A 148 -8.33 -9.06 13.24
CA ILE A 148 -7.01 -8.87 13.86
C ILE A 148 -6.72 -9.96 14.89
N LYS A 149 -7.71 -10.31 15.72
CA LYS A 149 -7.55 -11.38 16.72
C LYS A 149 -7.31 -12.72 16.04
N GLY A 150 -8.14 -13.09 15.06
CA GLY A 150 -8.03 -14.36 14.34
C GLY A 150 -6.69 -14.52 13.65
N VAL A 151 -6.23 -13.50 12.89
CA VAL A 151 -4.91 -13.55 12.25
C VAL A 151 -3.79 -13.65 13.28
N ARG A 152 -3.87 -12.92 14.40
CA ARG A 152 -2.85 -13.03 15.47
C ARG A 152 -2.69 -14.43 16.04
N GLU A 153 -3.72 -15.26 16.01
CA GLU A 153 -3.67 -16.65 16.47
C GLU A 153 -2.85 -17.54 15.51
N LEU A 154 -2.67 -17.13 14.26
CA LEU A 154 -1.84 -17.82 13.26
C LEU A 154 -0.36 -17.39 13.32
N LEU A 155 -0.04 -16.25 13.96
CA LEU A 155 1.31 -15.69 13.95
C LEU A 155 2.20 -16.32 15.02
N ASN A 156 3.50 -16.40 14.72
CA ASN A 156 4.55 -16.84 15.64
C ASN A 156 5.86 -16.06 15.43
N ASP A 157 6.82 -16.20 16.34
CA ASP A 157 8.06 -15.43 16.32
C ASP A 157 9.01 -15.83 15.17
N ASP A 158 8.89 -17.06 14.63
CA ASP A 158 9.71 -17.52 13.50
C ASP A 158 9.42 -16.78 12.21
N MET A 159 8.30 -16.04 12.14
CA MET A 159 7.92 -15.19 11.03
C MET A 159 8.67 -13.85 10.99
N ALA A 160 9.48 -13.52 12.01
CA ALA A 160 10.04 -12.18 12.19
C ALA A 160 10.96 -11.75 11.03
N ASP A 161 11.79 -12.67 10.53
CA ASP A 161 12.73 -12.32 9.47
C ASP A 161 12.01 -12.07 8.15
N GLU A 162 10.99 -12.86 7.83
CA GLU A 162 10.18 -12.63 6.64
C GLU A 162 9.32 -11.37 6.74
N ALA A 163 8.80 -11.07 7.92
CA ALA A 163 8.08 -9.82 8.16
C ALA A 163 8.99 -8.58 7.96
N LYS A 164 10.27 -8.65 8.33
CA LYS A 164 11.25 -7.58 8.05
C LYS A 164 11.46 -7.40 6.54
N ILE A 165 11.59 -8.49 5.79
CA ILE A 165 11.67 -8.46 4.32
C ILE A 165 10.43 -7.77 3.72
N CYS A 166 9.25 -8.03 4.25
CA CYS A 166 8.03 -7.35 3.79
C CYS A 166 8.08 -5.83 4.01
N PHE A 167 8.59 -5.36 5.16
CA PHE A 167 8.81 -3.93 5.41
C PHE A 167 9.83 -3.34 4.45
N GLU A 168 10.92 -4.04 4.15
CA GLU A 168 11.92 -3.59 3.18
C GLU A 168 11.33 -3.40 1.77
N TYR A 169 10.44 -4.31 1.34
CA TYR A 169 9.70 -4.14 0.09
C TYR A 169 8.74 -2.95 0.13
N ALA A 170 8.09 -2.70 1.26
CA ALA A 170 7.23 -1.52 1.40
C ALA A 170 8.03 -0.21 1.34
N GLU A 171 9.18 -0.14 2.01
CA GLU A 171 10.08 1.02 1.95
C GLU A 171 10.62 1.26 0.53
N ARG A 172 10.99 0.18 -0.19
CA ARG A 172 11.44 0.29 -1.59
C ARG A 172 10.36 0.85 -2.50
N LEU A 173 9.12 0.38 -2.36
CA LEU A 173 7.98 0.93 -3.09
C LEU A 173 7.78 2.42 -2.78
N PHE A 174 7.85 2.82 -1.51
CA PHE A 174 7.67 4.20 -1.10
C PHE A 174 8.78 5.11 -1.67
N HIS A 175 10.02 4.66 -1.66
CA HIS A 175 11.14 5.40 -2.27
C HIS A 175 10.96 5.53 -3.78
N GLU A 176 10.59 4.47 -4.48
CA GLU A 176 10.40 4.47 -5.92
C GLU A 176 9.29 5.42 -6.36
N LEU A 177 8.16 5.46 -5.63
CA LEU A 177 7.08 6.41 -5.86
C LEU A 177 7.54 7.86 -5.64
N MET A 178 8.35 8.10 -4.59
CA MET A 178 8.89 9.44 -4.32
C MET A 178 9.92 9.88 -5.36
N GLU A 179 10.77 8.97 -5.85
CA GLU A 179 11.72 9.27 -6.93
C GLU A 179 10.97 9.71 -8.20
N ARG A 180 9.93 8.97 -8.61
CA ARG A 180 9.08 9.36 -9.75
C ARG A 180 8.44 10.72 -9.55
N TYR A 181 7.86 10.97 -8.39
CA TYR A 181 7.25 12.25 -8.05
C TYR A 181 8.26 13.40 -8.11
N GLN A 182 9.49 13.19 -7.60
CA GLN A 182 10.54 14.22 -7.58
C GLN A 182 11.17 14.47 -8.95
N GLU A 183 11.23 13.46 -9.82
CA GLU A 183 11.75 13.60 -11.18
C GLU A 183 10.82 14.40 -12.09
N ASN A 184 9.49 14.27 -11.93
CA ASN A 184 8.49 14.91 -12.78
C ASN A 184 7.32 15.50 -11.97
N PRO A 185 7.56 16.43 -11.03
CA PRO A 185 6.53 16.90 -10.11
C PRO A 185 5.33 17.56 -10.81
N GLU A 186 5.53 18.14 -11.98
CA GLU A 186 4.46 18.73 -12.80
C GLU A 186 3.40 17.71 -13.26
N GLU A 187 3.77 16.44 -13.44
CA GLU A 187 2.81 15.41 -13.85
C GLU A 187 1.79 15.08 -12.76
N TYR A 188 2.12 15.41 -11.52
CA TYR A 188 1.30 15.14 -10.33
C TYR A 188 0.47 16.34 -9.89
N LEU A 189 0.60 17.47 -10.58
CA LEU A 189 -0.21 18.66 -10.29
C LEU A 189 -1.63 18.48 -10.86
N PRO A 190 -2.67 18.99 -10.16
CA PRO A 190 -4.01 19.02 -10.73
C PRO A 190 -4.03 19.93 -11.97
N GLU A 191 -4.85 19.56 -12.96
CA GLU A 191 -4.97 20.30 -14.23
C GLU A 191 -5.22 21.80 -14.02
N SER A 192 -5.98 22.17 -12.99
CA SER A 192 -6.21 23.56 -12.60
C SER A 192 -4.93 24.31 -12.20
N ALA A 193 -3.96 23.63 -11.58
CA ALA A 193 -2.67 24.22 -11.23
C ALA A 193 -1.76 24.37 -12.46
N LEU A 194 -1.79 23.40 -13.38
CA LEU A 194 -1.07 23.48 -14.66
C LEU A 194 -1.58 24.63 -15.52
N LEU A 195 -2.91 24.80 -15.59
CA LEU A 195 -3.54 25.93 -16.31
C LEU A 195 -3.20 27.27 -15.67
N ALA A 196 -3.13 27.35 -14.33
CA ALA A 196 -2.74 28.56 -13.63
C ALA A 196 -1.27 28.93 -13.89
N GLN A 197 -0.36 27.95 -13.95
CA GLN A 197 1.04 28.17 -14.32
C GLN A 197 1.17 28.63 -15.79
N ALA A 198 0.47 27.96 -16.71
CA ALA A 198 0.48 28.35 -18.12
C ALA A 198 -0.05 29.78 -18.35
N ASN A 199 -1.11 30.17 -17.65
CA ASN A 199 -1.65 31.54 -17.72
C ASN A 199 -0.72 32.59 -17.08
N GLY A 200 -0.03 32.23 -15.98
CA GLY A 200 0.95 33.13 -15.36
C GLY A 200 2.17 33.44 -16.26
N TYR A 201 2.59 32.49 -17.10
CA TYR A 201 3.62 32.68 -18.10
C TYR A 201 3.19 33.63 -19.24
N LEU A 202 1.88 33.70 -19.54
CA LEU A 202 1.38 34.61 -20.59
C LEU A 202 1.28 36.03 -20.10
N ASP A 203 1.02 36.28 -18.82
CA ASP A 203 0.95 37.64 -18.23
C ASP A 203 2.34 38.31 -18.07
N GLU A 204 3.46 37.57 -18.07
CA GLU A 204 4.81 38.12 -18.01
C GLU A 204 5.37 38.55 -19.38
N TYR A 205 4.68 38.26 -20.48
CA TYR A 205 5.12 38.62 -21.85
C TYR A 205 4.21 39.67 -22.55
N GLU A 206 3.21 40.25 -21.86
CA GLU A 206 2.47 41.43 -22.33
C GLU A 206 2.98 42.72 -21.65
#